data_246705f5f5b775121cf83a6a72f362c7
#
_entry.id   246705f5f5b775121cf83a6a72f362c7
#
_cell.length_a   1.000
_cell.length_b   1.000
_cell.length_c   1.000
_cell.angle_alpha   90.00
_cell.angle_beta   90.00
_cell.angle_gamma   90.00
#
_symmetry.space_group_name_H-M   'P 1'
#
loop_
_entity.id
_entity.type
_entity.pdbx_description
1 polymer ?
#
loop_
_entity_poly.entity_id
_entity_poly.type
_entity_poly.pdbx_seq_one_letter_code
_entity_poly.pdbx_strand_id
1 'polypeptide(L)'
;SRLYIPDKKSLLFQVSYDKNRINFEVFHALTDGTGAMHFLQELVQDYLILAHPQADLPQIEHAEEITHGDKEEDSFSQYYSSDIPKDKEKKKAAVKLKGEKLVHSDMHVTEVALSVKDIHRKARSYGVSITVLLTAMMLCSIREEIPKNQQKRPVALMIPVNLRNYFPSQSMTNFFGWIEVGY
;
A
#
# COMPACT_ATOMS: atom_id res chain seq x y z
N SER A 1 -10.29 13.58 8.69
CA SER A 1 -11.40 13.06 9.52
C SER A 1 -10.92 11.85 10.32
N ARG A 2 -11.55 11.55 11.46
CA ARG A 2 -11.30 10.32 12.20
C ARG A 2 -12.33 9.29 11.75
N LEU A 3 -11.96 8.40 10.86
CA LEU A 3 -12.83 7.32 10.38
C LEU A 3 -13.21 6.33 11.49
N TYR A 4 -12.29 6.07 12.41
CA TYR A 4 -12.53 5.20 13.55
C TYR A 4 -12.64 6.01 14.84
N ILE A 5 -13.78 5.87 15.55
CA ILE A 5 -14.01 6.41 16.88
C ILE A 5 -14.37 5.23 17.78
N PRO A 6 -13.59 4.95 18.85
CA PRO A 6 -13.92 3.88 19.78
C PRO A 6 -15.36 4.04 20.32
N ASP A 7 -16.05 2.92 20.47
CA ASP A 7 -17.41 2.83 21.01
C ASP A 7 -18.52 3.56 20.23
N LYS A 8 -18.22 4.00 19.00
CA LYS A 8 -19.23 4.55 18.08
C LYS A 8 -19.33 3.70 16.81
N LYS A 9 -20.56 3.46 16.38
CA LYS A 9 -20.80 2.92 15.03
C LYS A 9 -20.48 4.00 14.02
N SER A 10 -19.39 3.84 13.27
CA SER A 10 -18.97 4.73 12.20
C SER A 10 -18.63 3.92 10.97
N LEU A 11 -18.81 4.51 9.79
CA LEU A 11 -18.26 3.92 8.56
C LEU A 11 -16.73 3.99 8.65
N LEU A 12 -16.10 2.88 8.29
CA LEU A 12 -14.63 2.77 8.28
C LEU A 12 -14.03 3.31 6.99
N PHE A 13 -14.81 4.01 6.18
CA PHE A 13 -14.34 4.68 4.98
C PHE A 13 -15.13 5.97 4.71
N GLN A 14 -14.55 6.84 3.90
CA GLN A 14 -15.16 8.07 3.44
C GLN A 14 -14.76 8.33 2.00
N VAL A 15 -15.72 8.75 1.19
CA VAL A 15 -15.50 9.30 -0.14
C VAL A 15 -15.76 10.80 -0.09
N SER A 16 -14.85 11.59 -0.60
CA SER A 16 -14.99 13.03 -0.73
C SER A 16 -14.50 13.48 -2.10
N TYR A 17 -14.89 14.67 -2.52
CA TYR A 17 -14.43 15.24 -3.78
C TYR A 17 -14.05 16.71 -3.61
N ASP A 18 -13.08 17.13 -4.40
CA ASP A 18 -12.72 18.53 -4.55
C ASP A 18 -12.32 18.78 -6.00
N LYS A 19 -13.07 19.67 -6.68
CA LYS A 19 -12.87 19.99 -8.10
C LYS A 19 -12.83 18.74 -8.97
N ASN A 20 -11.66 18.37 -9.46
CA ASN A 20 -11.42 17.25 -10.38
C ASN A 20 -10.82 16.02 -9.66
N ARG A 21 -10.86 15.98 -8.35
CA ARG A 21 -10.28 14.90 -7.54
C ARG A 21 -11.36 14.21 -6.72
N ILE A 22 -11.42 12.89 -6.83
CA ILE A 22 -12.16 12.03 -5.92
C ILE A 22 -11.14 11.50 -4.90
N ASN A 23 -11.43 11.66 -3.61
CA ASN A 23 -10.61 11.13 -2.54
C ASN A 23 -11.36 10.00 -1.87
N PHE A 24 -10.69 8.88 -1.72
CA PHE A 24 -11.16 7.73 -0.96
C PHE A 24 -10.25 7.53 0.24
N GLU A 25 -10.82 7.60 1.42
CA GLU A 25 -10.15 7.43 2.69
C GLU A 25 -10.74 6.20 3.37
N VAL A 26 -9.90 5.25 3.76
CA VAL A 26 -10.35 3.99 4.36
C VAL A 26 -9.47 3.63 5.56
N PHE A 27 -10.10 3.13 6.62
CA PHE A 27 -9.38 2.60 7.77
C PHE A 27 -8.76 1.24 7.41
N HIS A 28 -7.46 1.12 7.57
CA HIS A 28 -6.69 -0.03 7.08
C HIS A 28 -7.08 -1.39 7.71
N ALA A 29 -7.86 -1.39 8.78
CA ALA A 29 -8.41 -2.63 9.32
C ALA A 29 -9.51 -3.22 8.42
N LEU A 30 -10.13 -2.41 7.54
CA LEU A 30 -11.19 -2.87 6.64
C LEU A 30 -10.63 -3.59 5.41
N THR A 31 -9.57 -3.04 4.82
CA THR A 31 -9.02 -3.53 3.56
C THR A 31 -7.56 -3.10 3.38
N ASP A 32 -6.84 -3.77 2.49
CA ASP A 32 -5.51 -3.36 2.05
C ASP A 32 -5.56 -2.46 0.79
N GLY A 33 -4.37 -2.08 0.29
CA GLY A 33 -4.26 -1.24 -0.89
C GLY A 33 -4.90 -1.84 -2.14
N THR A 34 -4.90 -3.17 -2.29
CA THR A 34 -5.51 -3.85 -3.44
C THR A 34 -7.02 -3.75 -3.37
N GLY A 35 -7.65 -4.12 -2.24
CA GLY A 35 -9.08 -4.01 -2.08
C GLY A 35 -9.59 -2.56 -2.15
N ALA A 36 -8.84 -1.62 -1.57
CA ALA A 36 -9.15 -0.19 -1.68
C ALA A 36 -9.11 0.32 -3.13
N MET A 37 -8.15 -0.12 -3.94
CA MET A 37 -8.05 0.24 -5.35
C MET A 37 -9.17 -0.36 -6.19
N HIS A 38 -9.57 -1.60 -5.94
CA HIS A 38 -10.74 -2.21 -6.60
C HIS A 38 -12.01 -1.42 -6.33
N PHE A 39 -12.27 -1.09 -5.07
CA PHE A 39 -13.43 -0.26 -4.71
C PHE A 39 -13.40 1.10 -5.41
N LEU A 40 -12.25 1.77 -5.42
CA LEU A 40 -12.12 3.07 -6.08
C LEU A 40 -12.31 2.99 -7.59
N GLN A 41 -11.85 1.92 -8.23
CA GLN A 41 -12.04 1.70 -9.66
C GLN A 41 -13.52 1.49 -10.00
N GLU A 42 -14.24 0.66 -9.24
CA GLU A 42 -15.68 0.45 -9.40
C GLU A 42 -16.44 1.79 -9.23
N LEU A 43 -16.13 2.53 -8.15
CA LEU A 43 -16.74 3.83 -7.87
C LEU A 43 -16.53 4.84 -9.01
N VAL A 44 -15.32 4.93 -9.56
CA VAL A 44 -15.01 5.84 -10.66
C VAL A 44 -15.70 5.40 -11.95
N GLN A 45 -15.78 4.11 -12.21
CA GLN A 45 -16.49 3.58 -13.36
C GLN A 45 -17.98 3.94 -13.32
N ASP A 46 -18.64 3.69 -12.19
CA ASP A 46 -20.05 4.02 -11.99
C ASP A 46 -20.29 5.53 -12.14
N TYR A 47 -19.40 6.34 -11.56
CA TYR A 47 -19.46 7.79 -11.74
C TYR A 47 -19.36 8.19 -13.21
N LEU A 48 -18.44 7.62 -13.97
CA LEU A 48 -18.26 7.95 -15.39
C LEU A 48 -19.46 7.52 -16.24
N ILE A 49 -20.03 6.35 -15.97
CA ILE A 49 -21.25 5.87 -16.65
C ILE A 49 -22.41 6.82 -16.40
N LEU A 50 -22.59 7.27 -15.16
CA LEU A 50 -23.66 8.20 -14.80
C LEU A 50 -23.44 9.61 -15.36
N ALA A 51 -22.19 10.09 -15.33
CA ALA A 51 -21.85 11.44 -15.79
C ALA A 51 -21.79 11.55 -17.33
N HIS A 52 -21.49 10.46 -18.02
CA HIS A 52 -21.28 10.41 -19.46
C HIS A 52 -22.04 9.25 -20.12
N PRO A 53 -23.40 9.22 -20.04
CA PRO A 53 -24.22 8.08 -20.50
C PRO A 53 -24.16 7.81 -22.01
N GLN A 54 -23.59 8.74 -22.78
CA GLN A 54 -23.42 8.60 -24.24
C GLN A 54 -21.98 8.21 -24.64
N ALA A 55 -21.07 8.12 -23.67
CA ALA A 55 -19.68 7.75 -23.95
C ALA A 55 -19.54 6.22 -23.98
N ASP A 56 -18.83 5.72 -24.98
CA ASP A 56 -18.39 4.32 -25.03
C ASP A 56 -17.18 4.18 -24.09
N LEU A 57 -17.46 3.86 -22.83
CA LEU A 57 -16.44 3.74 -21.80
C LEU A 57 -15.97 2.29 -21.72
N PRO A 58 -14.64 2.05 -21.63
CA PRO A 58 -14.14 0.71 -21.40
C PRO A 58 -14.68 0.19 -20.08
N GLN A 59 -15.31 -0.97 -20.11
CA GLN A 59 -15.72 -1.66 -18.89
C GLN A 59 -14.49 -2.25 -18.21
N ILE A 60 -14.42 -2.12 -16.89
CA ILE A 60 -13.45 -2.88 -16.11
C ILE A 60 -13.90 -4.34 -16.19
N GLU A 61 -13.07 -5.17 -16.81
CA GLU A 61 -13.30 -6.62 -16.79
C GLU A 61 -13.20 -7.07 -15.32
N HIS A 62 -14.34 -7.24 -14.68
CA HIS A 62 -14.38 -7.95 -13.42
C HIS A 62 -14.05 -9.41 -13.75
N ALA A 63 -13.03 -9.96 -13.15
CA ALA A 63 -12.78 -11.39 -13.20
C ALA A 63 -14.07 -12.11 -12.85
N GLU A 64 -14.42 -13.08 -13.67
CA GLU A 64 -15.69 -13.84 -13.70
C GLU A 64 -16.25 -14.09 -12.29
N GLU A 65 -17.54 -13.70 -12.11
CA GLU A 65 -18.42 -14.03 -10.99
C GLU A 65 -17.72 -14.20 -9.61
N ILE A 66 -17.06 -13.15 -9.13
CA ILE A 66 -16.59 -13.11 -7.75
C ILE A 66 -17.83 -12.99 -6.86
N THR A 67 -18.12 -14.04 -6.11
CA THR A 67 -19.24 -14.03 -5.16
C THR A 67 -18.95 -13.08 -3.98
N HIS A 68 -19.98 -12.63 -3.28
CA HIS A 68 -19.80 -11.88 -2.04
C HIS A 68 -18.97 -12.65 -1.02
N GLY A 69 -19.13 -13.99 -0.95
CA GLY A 69 -18.36 -14.84 -0.06
C GLY A 69 -16.86 -14.82 -0.36
N ASP A 70 -16.48 -14.83 -1.64
CA ASP A 70 -15.08 -14.79 -2.05
C ASP A 70 -14.42 -13.44 -1.67
N LYS A 71 -15.18 -12.34 -1.78
CA LYS A 71 -14.68 -11.00 -1.42
C LYS A 71 -14.44 -10.83 0.09
N GLU A 72 -15.22 -11.53 0.93
CA GLU A 72 -15.15 -11.45 2.39
C GLU A 72 -14.27 -12.54 3.02
N GLU A 73 -13.75 -13.46 2.23
CA GLU A 73 -12.96 -14.60 2.72
C GLU A 73 -11.70 -14.14 3.47
N ASP A 74 -11.44 -14.78 4.62
CA ASP A 74 -10.17 -14.62 5.33
C ASP A 74 -9.10 -15.54 4.73
N SER A 75 -8.42 -15.04 3.72
CA SER A 75 -7.36 -15.78 3.03
C SER A 75 -6.15 -16.09 3.92
N PHE A 76 -5.93 -15.34 5.02
CA PHE A 76 -4.89 -15.73 5.99
C PHE A 76 -5.22 -17.03 6.67
N SER A 77 -6.45 -17.22 7.11
CA SER A 77 -6.87 -18.48 7.74
C SER A 77 -6.76 -19.67 6.78
N GLN A 78 -6.99 -19.43 5.49
CA GLN A 78 -6.91 -20.47 4.46
C GLN A 78 -5.48 -20.93 4.20
N TYR A 79 -4.53 -20.01 4.14
CA TYR A 79 -3.15 -20.29 3.70
C TYR A 79 -2.12 -20.31 4.84
N TYR A 80 -2.53 -19.98 6.07
CA TYR A 80 -1.61 -19.96 7.19
C TYR A 80 -1.22 -21.37 7.62
N SER A 81 0.08 -21.61 7.78
CA SER A 81 0.63 -22.81 8.39
C SER A 81 1.46 -22.46 9.63
N SER A 82 1.23 -23.16 10.73
CA SER A 82 2.03 -23.02 11.96
C SER A 82 3.43 -23.62 11.85
N ASP A 83 3.69 -24.41 10.80
CA ASP A 83 4.93 -25.18 10.63
C ASP A 83 6.11 -24.37 10.06
N ILE A 84 5.93 -23.05 9.93
CA ILE A 84 6.99 -22.16 9.45
C ILE A 84 8.06 -22.03 10.53
N PRO A 85 9.33 -22.38 10.23
CA PRO A 85 10.42 -22.20 11.18
C PRO A 85 10.54 -20.73 11.58
N LYS A 86 10.50 -20.47 12.88
CA LYS A 86 10.73 -19.10 13.39
C LYS A 86 12.20 -18.77 13.17
N ASP A 87 12.44 -17.70 12.40
CA ASP A 87 13.77 -17.12 12.25
C ASP A 87 14.27 -16.70 13.64
N LYS A 88 15.35 -17.34 14.08
CA LYS A 88 15.97 -17.09 15.40
C LYS A 88 17.13 -16.10 15.34
N GLU A 89 17.43 -15.56 14.18
CA GLU A 89 18.50 -14.57 14.08
C GLU A 89 18.13 -13.30 14.86
N LYS A 90 19.00 -12.95 15.81
CA LYS A 90 18.88 -11.67 16.54
C LYS A 90 19.29 -10.53 15.61
N LYS A 91 18.31 -9.92 14.97
CA LYS A 91 18.54 -8.73 14.13
C LYS A 91 19.00 -7.57 14.99
N LYS A 92 19.97 -6.81 14.49
CA LYS A 92 20.40 -5.57 15.13
C LYS A 92 19.28 -4.54 15.06
N ALA A 93 19.10 -3.77 16.13
CA ALA A 93 18.10 -2.70 16.13
C ALA A 93 18.45 -1.64 15.07
N ALA A 94 17.51 -1.38 14.18
CA ALA A 94 17.64 -0.36 13.14
C ALA A 94 17.72 1.06 13.73
N VAL A 95 18.25 1.98 12.94
CA VAL A 95 18.20 3.41 13.24
C VAL A 95 16.75 3.87 13.30
N LYS A 96 16.45 4.67 14.33
CA LYS A 96 15.17 5.39 14.40
C LYS A 96 15.39 6.82 13.92
N LEU A 97 14.75 7.18 12.82
CA LEU A 97 14.73 8.56 12.36
C LEU A 97 14.06 9.45 13.41
N LYS A 98 14.68 10.58 13.66
CA LYS A 98 14.15 11.61 14.56
C LYS A 98 13.82 12.83 13.71
N GLY A 99 12.71 13.49 14.02
CA GLY A 99 12.27 14.70 13.37
C GLY A 99 11.41 15.52 14.33
N GLU A 100 11.11 16.72 13.93
CA GLU A 100 10.13 17.55 14.62
C GLU A 100 8.74 16.94 14.44
N LYS A 101 8.01 16.85 15.53
CA LYS A 101 6.61 16.39 15.48
C LYS A 101 5.72 17.56 15.09
N LEU A 102 4.93 17.37 14.06
CA LEU A 102 3.89 18.34 13.73
C LEU A 102 2.85 18.42 14.85
N VAL A 103 2.27 19.60 15.01
CA VAL A 103 1.22 19.83 16.01
C VAL A 103 -0.03 19.08 15.58
N HIS A 104 -0.67 18.40 16.53
CA HIS A 104 -1.92 17.64 16.44
C HIS A 104 -2.58 17.56 15.07
N SER A 105 -2.50 16.36 14.47
CA SER A 105 -3.24 15.97 13.25
C SER A 105 -2.78 16.59 11.93
N ASP A 106 -1.76 17.41 11.93
CA ASP A 106 -1.19 17.91 10.68
C ASP A 106 -0.34 16.82 10.03
N MET A 107 -0.67 16.50 8.80
CA MET A 107 0.07 15.57 7.98
C MET A 107 0.66 16.33 6.80
N HIS A 108 1.98 16.26 6.65
CA HIS A 108 2.65 16.81 5.47
C HIS A 108 2.76 15.71 4.41
N VAL A 109 2.17 15.96 3.24
CA VAL A 109 2.21 15.05 2.10
C VAL A 109 3.06 15.69 1.01
N THR A 110 4.05 14.95 0.52
CA THR A 110 4.84 15.35 -0.64
C THR A 110 4.50 14.44 -1.81
N GLU A 111 3.98 15.03 -2.88
CA GLU A 111 3.64 14.33 -4.12
C GLU A 111 4.67 14.62 -5.18
N VAL A 112 5.17 13.59 -5.85
CA VAL A 112 6.10 13.70 -6.97
C VAL A 112 5.59 12.86 -8.12
N ALA A 113 5.41 13.50 -9.29
CA ALA A 113 5.06 12.81 -10.52
C ALA A 113 6.32 12.47 -11.31
N LEU A 114 6.49 11.21 -11.63
CA LEU A 114 7.62 10.69 -12.40
C LEU A 114 7.13 9.93 -13.63
N SER A 115 7.89 10.01 -14.73
CA SER A 115 7.64 9.20 -15.91
C SER A 115 7.93 7.72 -15.62
N VAL A 116 6.91 6.88 -15.68
CA VAL A 116 7.05 5.42 -15.51
C VAL A 116 8.05 4.84 -16.50
N LYS A 117 8.02 5.32 -17.76
CA LYS A 117 8.95 4.88 -18.82
C LYS A 117 10.40 5.17 -18.46
N ASP A 118 10.67 6.35 -17.88
CA ASP A 118 12.05 6.73 -17.54
C ASP A 118 12.55 5.98 -16.31
N ILE A 119 11.73 5.85 -15.27
CA ILE A 119 12.04 5.05 -14.09
C ILE A 119 12.29 3.59 -14.47
N HIS A 120 11.45 3.01 -15.32
CA HIS A 120 11.61 1.64 -15.78
C HIS A 120 12.90 1.45 -16.59
N ARG A 121 13.21 2.39 -17.51
CA ARG A 121 14.47 2.39 -18.26
C ARG A 121 15.68 2.46 -17.31
N LYS A 122 15.59 3.32 -16.29
CA LYS A 122 16.65 3.46 -15.28
C LYS A 122 16.84 2.19 -14.47
N ALA A 123 15.75 1.58 -13.97
CA ALA A 123 15.82 0.32 -13.24
C ALA A 123 16.46 -0.79 -14.11
N ARG A 124 16.02 -0.91 -15.36
CA ARG A 124 16.61 -1.88 -16.30
C ARG A 124 18.09 -1.65 -16.57
N SER A 125 18.57 -0.42 -16.59
CA SER A 125 20.00 -0.14 -16.76
C SER A 125 20.87 -0.66 -15.61
N TYR A 126 20.25 -0.92 -14.44
CA TYR A 126 20.90 -1.61 -13.31
C TYR A 126 20.54 -3.10 -13.22
N GLY A 127 19.73 -3.62 -14.12
CA GLY A 127 19.27 -5.02 -14.09
C GLY A 127 18.29 -5.34 -12.96
N VAL A 128 17.56 -4.33 -12.47
CA VAL A 128 16.66 -4.47 -11.31
C VAL A 128 15.22 -4.04 -11.62
N SER A 129 14.28 -4.40 -10.74
CA SER A 129 12.90 -3.90 -10.80
C SER A 129 12.81 -2.44 -10.31
N ILE A 130 11.69 -1.77 -10.66
CA ILE A 130 11.40 -0.41 -10.16
C ILE A 130 11.37 -0.41 -8.63
N THR A 131 10.75 -1.41 -8.00
CA THR A 131 10.69 -1.54 -6.54
C THR A 131 12.08 -1.58 -5.92
N VAL A 132 12.98 -2.39 -6.47
CA VAL A 132 14.37 -2.48 -5.98
C VAL A 132 15.10 -1.15 -6.15
N LEU A 133 14.95 -0.49 -7.30
CA LEU A 133 15.56 0.82 -7.53
C LEU A 133 15.09 1.86 -6.51
N LEU A 134 13.78 2.00 -6.33
CA LEU A 134 13.21 2.99 -5.39
C LEU A 134 13.56 2.67 -3.94
N THR A 135 13.57 1.39 -3.57
CA THR A 135 13.99 0.94 -2.23
C THR A 135 15.45 1.29 -1.98
N ALA A 136 16.33 1.03 -2.93
CA ALA A 136 17.75 1.36 -2.80
C ALA A 136 17.96 2.88 -2.69
N MET A 137 17.27 3.67 -3.51
CA MET A 137 17.33 5.14 -3.42
C MET A 137 16.88 5.64 -2.05
N MET A 138 15.78 5.10 -1.51
CA MET A 138 15.26 5.47 -0.20
C MET A 138 16.23 5.09 0.92
N LEU A 139 16.83 3.90 0.89
CA LEU A 139 17.85 3.48 1.84
C LEU A 139 19.08 4.41 1.82
N CYS A 140 19.55 4.79 0.63
CA CYS A 140 20.65 5.72 0.46
C CYS A 140 20.31 7.11 1.03
N SER A 141 19.15 7.66 0.69
CA SER A 141 18.71 8.97 1.19
C SER A 141 18.59 8.97 2.72
N ILE A 142 18.01 7.94 3.31
CA ILE A 142 17.93 7.81 4.76
C ILE A 142 19.34 7.74 5.36
N ARG A 143 20.25 7.00 4.72
CA ARG A 143 21.64 6.86 5.19
C ARG A 143 22.39 8.19 5.21
N GLU A 144 22.15 9.05 4.23
CA GLU A 144 22.76 10.39 4.15
C GLU A 144 22.28 11.32 5.26
N GLU A 145 21.01 11.22 5.66
CA GLU A 145 20.40 12.01 6.72
C GLU A 145 20.81 11.55 8.14
N ILE A 146 21.34 10.34 8.28
CA ILE A 146 21.72 9.80 9.59
C ILE A 146 23.04 10.40 10.08
N PRO A 147 23.10 10.95 11.32
CA PRO A 147 24.31 11.43 11.92
C PRO A 147 25.43 10.36 11.94
N LYS A 148 26.66 10.75 11.66
CA LYS A 148 27.82 9.84 11.56
C LYS A 148 27.98 8.89 12.75
N ASN A 149 27.66 9.35 13.95
CA ASN A 149 27.74 8.53 15.17
C ASN A 149 26.67 7.42 15.25
N GLN A 150 25.61 7.50 14.47
CA GLN A 150 24.53 6.50 14.40
C GLN A 150 24.63 5.59 13.17
N GLN A 151 25.53 5.86 12.23
CA GLN A 151 25.71 5.10 11.00
C GLN A 151 26.22 3.66 11.20
N LYS A 152 26.55 3.26 12.43
CA LYS A 152 26.89 1.87 12.79
C LYS A 152 25.67 0.96 12.92
N ARG A 153 24.46 1.55 12.97
CA ARG A 153 23.21 0.80 13.02
C ARG A 153 22.67 0.60 11.60
N PRO A 154 22.02 -0.53 11.32
CA PRO A 154 21.41 -0.75 10.03
C PRO A 154 20.25 0.23 9.78
N VAL A 155 20.09 0.63 8.54
CA VAL A 155 18.82 1.22 8.04
C VAL A 155 17.98 0.06 7.57
N ALA A 156 16.74 0.00 7.99
CA ALA A 156 15.81 -1.04 7.56
C ALA A 156 14.52 -0.43 7.03
N LEU A 157 14.03 -0.97 5.94
CA LEU A 157 12.73 -0.67 5.34
C LEU A 157 11.85 -1.91 5.38
N MET A 158 10.60 -1.73 5.72
CA MET A 158 9.57 -2.72 5.61
C MET A 158 8.80 -2.47 4.30
N ILE A 159 8.79 -3.48 3.43
CA ILE A 159 8.15 -3.40 2.12
C ILE A 159 6.95 -4.34 2.14
N PRO A 160 5.72 -3.83 2.02
CA PRO A 160 4.53 -4.67 1.92
C PRO A 160 4.51 -5.43 0.60
N VAL A 161 4.03 -6.66 0.65
CA VAL A 161 3.93 -7.58 -0.49
C VAL A 161 2.49 -8.08 -0.58
N ASN A 162 1.86 -7.88 -1.74
CA ASN A 162 0.55 -8.43 -2.01
C ASN A 162 0.64 -9.96 -2.15
N LEU A 163 0.06 -10.68 -1.20
CA LEU A 163 0.10 -12.15 -1.16
C LEU A 163 -0.75 -12.79 -2.25
N ARG A 164 -1.70 -12.07 -2.85
CA ARG A 164 -2.52 -12.55 -3.97
C ARG A 164 -1.68 -12.89 -5.21
N ASN A 165 -0.46 -12.36 -5.28
CA ASN A 165 0.52 -12.72 -6.32
C ASN A 165 1.12 -14.14 -6.15
N TYR A 166 0.96 -14.73 -4.96
CA TYR A 166 1.55 -16.02 -4.59
C TYR A 166 0.52 -17.06 -4.21
N PHE A 167 -0.64 -16.61 -3.72
CA PHE A 167 -1.73 -17.45 -3.25
C PHE A 167 -3.02 -17.02 -3.94
N PRO A 168 -3.73 -17.92 -4.64
CA PRO A 168 -5.01 -17.59 -5.26
C PRO A 168 -6.00 -17.06 -4.22
N SER A 169 -6.46 -15.83 -4.39
CA SER A 169 -7.42 -15.20 -3.51
C SER A 169 -8.12 -14.05 -4.22
N GLN A 170 -9.43 -13.98 -4.07
CA GLN A 170 -10.29 -12.89 -4.54
C GLN A 170 -10.75 -11.99 -3.37
N SER A 171 -10.22 -12.23 -2.18
CA SER A 171 -10.60 -11.47 -0.99
C SER A 171 -10.28 -9.97 -1.14
N MET A 172 -11.23 -9.14 -0.72
CA MET A 172 -11.07 -7.68 -0.64
C MET A 172 -10.59 -7.23 0.74
N THR A 173 -10.45 -8.17 1.69
CA THR A 173 -9.90 -7.90 3.03
C THR A 173 -8.37 -7.82 2.99
N ASN A 174 -7.74 -7.57 4.13
CA ASN A 174 -6.28 -7.54 4.22
C ASN A 174 -5.66 -8.90 3.89
N PHE A 175 -4.87 -8.95 2.82
CA PHE A 175 -4.10 -10.15 2.46
C PHE A 175 -2.72 -9.76 1.91
N PHE A 176 -1.87 -9.26 2.79
CA PHE A 176 -0.50 -8.86 2.47
C PHE A 176 0.49 -9.35 3.53
N GLY A 177 1.71 -9.59 3.12
CA GLY A 177 2.85 -9.80 3.99
C GLY A 177 3.82 -8.63 3.88
N TRP A 178 5.00 -8.75 4.47
CA TRP A 178 6.09 -7.79 4.30
C TRP A 178 7.43 -8.48 4.28
N ILE A 179 8.37 -7.85 3.62
CA ILE A 179 9.78 -8.20 3.70
C ILE A 179 10.54 -7.04 4.35
N GLU A 180 11.55 -7.37 5.12
CA GLU A 180 12.47 -6.40 5.69
C GLU A 180 13.75 -6.37 4.86
N VAL A 181 14.10 -5.20 4.37
CA VAL A 181 15.32 -4.97 3.61
C VAL A 181 16.19 -3.99 4.40
N GLY A 182 17.43 -4.34 4.62
CA GLY A 182 18.36 -3.53 5.42
C GLY A 182 19.68 -3.27 4.73
N TYR A 183 20.33 -2.18 5.15
CA TYR A 183 21.66 -1.78 4.70
C TYR A 183 22.51 -1.35 5.90
#